data_415f2051e6788a09d49a1987bec1c504
#
_entry.id   415f2051e6788a09d49a1987bec1c504
#
_cell.length_a   1.000
_cell.length_b   1.000
_cell.length_c   1.000
_cell.angle_alpha   90.00
_cell.angle_beta   90.00
_cell.angle_gamma   90.00
#
_symmetry.space_group_name_H-M   'P 1'
#
loop_
_entity.id
_entity.type
_entity.pdbx_description
1 polymer ?
#
loop_
_entity_poly.entity_id
_entity_poly.type
_entity_poly.pdbx_seq_one_letter_code
_entity_poly.pdbx_strand_id
1 'polypeptide(L)'
;MKIKLEVSAARCEALERELTALGIDIDDDAPLVLRERNAYPDILTVRDAATNERVRLPVCDIITAEAFGHDVEVFTSSGRYLALSRLYQLQAELDPERFLRISNSVIVARAHIQRISPALSMKFTLTLSDKRRVDVTRSFYYTFKEYMGI
;
A
#
# COMPACT_ATOMS: atom_id res chain seq x y z
N MET A 1 -15.17 23.29 13.01
CA MET A 1 -14.38 22.08 12.72
C MET A 1 -13.30 22.44 11.72
N LYS A 2 -12.08 22.00 11.99
CA LYS A 2 -10.95 22.20 11.08
C LYS A 2 -10.54 20.89 10.50
N ILE A 3 -10.28 20.86 9.18
CA ILE A 3 -9.80 19.67 8.47
C ILE A 3 -8.66 20.04 7.52
N LYS A 4 -7.79 19.07 7.27
CA LYS A 4 -6.81 19.14 6.21
C LYS A 4 -7.38 18.50 4.94
N LEU A 5 -7.18 19.13 3.79
CA LEU A 5 -7.58 18.57 2.49
C LEU A 5 -6.39 17.91 1.80
N GLU A 6 -6.56 16.63 1.46
CA GLU A 6 -5.61 15.88 0.64
C GLU A 6 -6.34 15.36 -0.60
N VAL A 7 -6.60 16.25 -1.54
CA VAL A 7 -7.37 15.97 -2.77
C VAL A 7 -6.60 16.45 -4.00
N SER A 8 -7.01 15.99 -5.18
CA SER A 8 -6.39 16.43 -6.44
C SER A 8 -6.53 17.94 -6.63
N ALA A 9 -5.56 18.54 -7.30
CA ALA A 9 -5.58 19.97 -7.61
C ALA A 9 -6.85 20.39 -8.35
N ALA A 10 -7.39 19.52 -9.21
CA ALA A 10 -8.61 19.79 -9.95
C ALA A 10 -9.85 19.95 -9.09
N ARG A 11 -9.88 19.29 -7.91
CA ARG A 11 -11.03 19.32 -6.99
C ARG A 11 -10.83 20.23 -5.79
N CYS A 12 -9.61 20.61 -5.51
CA CYS A 12 -9.25 21.31 -4.27
C CYS A 12 -10.04 22.59 -4.08
N GLU A 13 -10.07 23.46 -5.08
CA GLU A 13 -10.72 24.76 -5.00
C GLU A 13 -12.24 24.66 -4.83
N ALA A 14 -12.87 23.75 -5.57
CA ALA A 14 -14.32 23.53 -5.48
C ALA A 14 -14.72 22.98 -4.11
N LEU A 15 -13.98 22.00 -3.59
CA LEU A 15 -14.22 21.41 -2.29
C LEU A 15 -13.96 22.42 -1.17
N GLU A 16 -12.93 23.22 -1.27
CA GLU A 16 -12.63 24.26 -0.29
C GLU A 16 -13.81 25.23 -0.14
N ARG A 17 -14.39 25.67 -1.26
CA ARG A 17 -15.58 26.54 -1.27
C ARG A 17 -16.80 25.87 -0.65
N GLU A 18 -17.07 24.63 -1.00
CA GLU A 18 -18.21 23.87 -0.44
C GLU A 18 -18.07 23.68 1.08
N LEU A 19 -16.89 23.25 1.53
CA LEU A 19 -16.65 23.00 2.94
C LEU A 19 -16.69 24.28 3.76
N THR A 20 -16.12 25.36 3.25
CA THR A 20 -16.17 26.67 3.91
C THR A 20 -17.61 27.18 4.03
N ALA A 21 -18.43 26.96 3.01
CA ALA A 21 -19.85 27.31 3.05
C ALA A 21 -20.63 26.51 4.10
N LEU A 22 -20.16 25.32 4.46
CA LEU A 22 -20.73 24.48 5.52
C LEU A 22 -20.15 24.78 6.90
N GLY A 23 -19.29 25.79 7.04
CA GLY A 23 -18.67 26.17 8.30
C GLY A 23 -17.45 25.33 8.70
N ILE A 24 -16.86 24.61 7.74
CA ILE A 24 -15.66 23.81 7.95
C ILE A 24 -14.44 24.60 7.47
N ASP A 25 -13.48 24.82 8.36
CA ASP A 25 -12.24 25.54 8.05
C ASP A 25 -11.19 24.55 7.51
N ILE A 26 -10.45 24.97 6.49
CA ILE A 26 -9.34 24.22 5.93
C ILE A 26 -8.04 24.68 6.61
N ASP A 27 -7.33 23.74 7.20
CA ASP A 27 -6.11 24.01 7.96
C ASP A 27 -5.14 22.84 7.75
N ASP A 28 -3.94 23.13 7.23
CA ASP A 28 -2.94 22.10 6.94
C ASP A 28 -2.41 21.39 8.19
N ASP A 29 -2.57 22.00 9.35
CA ASP A 29 -2.15 21.43 10.65
C ASP A 29 -3.29 20.71 11.37
N ALA A 30 -4.48 20.64 10.79
CA ALA A 30 -5.63 20.01 11.43
C ALA A 30 -5.42 18.50 11.62
N PRO A 31 -5.88 17.93 12.75
CA PRO A 31 -5.74 16.51 13.02
C PRO A 31 -6.67 15.61 12.20
N LEU A 32 -7.74 16.18 11.66
CA LEU A 32 -8.66 15.46 10.79
C LEU A 32 -8.32 15.72 9.34
N VAL A 33 -8.28 14.67 8.54
CA VAL A 33 -7.92 14.74 7.13
C VAL A 33 -9.07 14.26 6.27
N LEU A 34 -9.45 15.06 5.28
CA LEU A 34 -10.37 14.64 4.22
C LEU A 34 -9.53 14.27 3.01
N ARG A 35 -9.57 13.00 2.63
CA ARG A 35 -8.79 12.47 1.53
C ARG A 35 -9.73 11.95 0.44
N GLU A 36 -9.33 12.17 -0.81
CA GLU A 36 -10.06 11.66 -1.96
C GLU A 36 -9.92 10.14 -2.02
N ARG A 37 -11.05 9.44 -2.20
CA ARG A 37 -11.02 8.02 -2.49
C ARG A 37 -10.38 7.84 -3.88
N ASN A 38 -9.54 6.84 -4.05
CA ASN A 38 -8.81 6.59 -5.28
C ASN A 38 -7.74 7.66 -5.62
N ALA A 39 -7.15 8.28 -4.60
CA ALA A 39 -5.94 9.08 -4.77
C ALA A 39 -4.78 8.24 -5.33
N TYR A 40 -4.89 6.89 -5.20
CA TYR A 40 -3.95 5.90 -5.74
C TYR A 40 -4.65 5.08 -6.84
N PRO A 41 -3.91 4.53 -7.80
CA PRO A 41 -4.50 3.76 -8.89
C PRO A 41 -5.13 2.44 -8.42
N ASP A 42 -6.21 2.03 -9.07
CA ASP A 42 -6.86 0.74 -8.84
C ASP A 42 -6.26 -0.36 -9.71
N ILE A 43 -5.53 0.01 -10.74
CA ILE A 43 -4.90 -0.88 -11.71
C ILE A 43 -3.40 -0.60 -11.74
N LEU A 44 -2.60 -1.64 -11.64
CA LEU A 44 -1.16 -1.57 -11.81
C LEU A 44 -0.78 -2.29 -13.12
N THR A 45 0.01 -1.64 -13.96
CA THR A 45 0.56 -2.29 -15.14
C THR A 45 1.84 -3.02 -14.77
N VAL A 46 1.86 -4.31 -15.06
CA VAL A 46 2.97 -5.21 -14.79
C VAL A 46 3.37 -5.93 -16.07
N ARG A 47 4.41 -6.74 -16.02
CA ARG A 47 4.89 -7.52 -17.14
C ARG A 47 4.78 -9.01 -16.84
N ASP A 48 4.26 -9.76 -17.79
CA ASP A 48 4.32 -11.23 -17.74
C ASP A 48 5.74 -11.67 -18.09
N ALA A 49 6.40 -12.41 -17.19
CA ALA A 49 7.78 -12.84 -17.39
C ALA A 49 7.94 -13.83 -18.55
N ALA A 50 6.91 -14.63 -18.84
CA ALA A 50 6.98 -15.64 -19.89
C ALA A 50 6.77 -15.06 -21.30
N THR A 51 5.82 -14.12 -21.44
CA THR A 51 5.40 -13.58 -22.74
C THR A 51 5.92 -12.17 -23.00
N ASN A 52 6.44 -11.49 -21.97
CA ASN A 52 6.84 -10.09 -22.00
C ASN A 52 5.68 -9.12 -22.32
N GLU A 53 4.45 -9.60 -22.23
CA GLU A 53 3.27 -8.76 -22.41
C GLU A 53 3.04 -7.86 -21.19
N ARG A 54 2.49 -6.68 -21.46
CA ARG A 54 2.00 -5.80 -20.40
C ARG A 54 0.62 -6.28 -19.94
N VAL A 55 0.47 -6.48 -18.64
CA VAL A 55 -0.78 -6.93 -18.03
C VAL A 55 -1.28 -5.83 -17.10
N ARG A 56 -2.56 -5.51 -17.21
CA ARG A 56 -3.22 -4.57 -16.30
C ARG A 56 -3.82 -5.36 -15.15
N LEU A 57 -3.21 -5.25 -13.99
CA LEU A 57 -3.51 -6.04 -12.81
C LEU A 57 -4.33 -5.22 -11.82
N PRO A 58 -5.49 -5.70 -11.37
CA PRO A 58 -6.23 -5.05 -10.29
C PRO A 58 -5.38 -5.02 -9.01
N VAL A 59 -5.26 -3.84 -8.42
CA VAL A 59 -4.44 -3.66 -7.20
C VAL A 59 -4.96 -4.53 -6.05
N CYS A 60 -6.27 -4.77 -5.98
CA CYS A 60 -6.86 -5.64 -4.95
C CYS A 60 -6.42 -7.11 -5.05
N ASP A 61 -5.91 -7.54 -6.20
CA ASP A 61 -5.43 -8.92 -6.39
C ASP A 61 -3.97 -9.10 -5.93
N ILE A 62 -3.27 -8.01 -5.66
CA ILE A 62 -1.87 -8.06 -5.22
C ILE A 62 -1.79 -8.53 -3.77
N ILE A 63 -1.02 -9.58 -3.55
CA ILE A 63 -0.75 -10.13 -2.21
C ILE A 63 0.54 -9.54 -1.64
N THR A 64 1.62 -9.64 -2.41
CA THR A 64 2.91 -9.03 -2.08
C THR A 64 3.61 -8.50 -3.33
N ALA A 65 4.56 -7.59 -3.11
CA ALA A 65 5.59 -7.22 -4.07
C ALA A 65 6.94 -7.46 -3.42
N GLU A 66 7.82 -8.22 -4.07
CA GLU A 66 9.07 -8.70 -3.49
C GLU A 66 10.24 -8.45 -4.43
N ALA A 67 11.30 -7.86 -3.91
CA ALA A 67 12.52 -7.61 -4.66
C ALA A 67 13.42 -8.86 -4.64
N PHE A 68 13.85 -9.31 -5.82
CA PHE A 68 14.82 -10.37 -6.02
C PHE A 68 15.91 -9.87 -6.97
N GLY A 69 17.06 -9.52 -6.42
CA GLY A 69 18.13 -8.92 -7.22
C GLY A 69 17.68 -7.61 -7.86
N HIS A 70 17.67 -7.53 -9.18
CA HIS A 70 17.22 -6.35 -9.93
C HIS A 70 15.74 -6.36 -10.28
N ASP A 71 15.05 -7.48 -10.04
CA ASP A 71 13.65 -7.64 -10.37
C ASP A 71 12.77 -7.42 -9.14
N VAL A 72 11.54 -6.95 -9.40
CA VAL A 72 10.47 -6.90 -8.40
C VAL A 72 9.35 -7.79 -8.89
N GLU A 73 9.07 -8.85 -8.14
CA GLU A 73 7.97 -9.77 -8.45
C GLU A 73 6.71 -9.35 -7.70
N VAL A 74 5.60 -9.35 -8.42
CA VAL A 74 4.26 -9.09 -7.86
C VAL A 74 3.50 -10.41 -7.79
N PHE A 75 3.18 -10.82 -6.57
CA PHE A 75 2.46 -12.08 -6.31
C PHE A 75 0.97 -11.81 -6.19
N THR A 76 0.19 -12.59 -6.92
CA THR A 76 -1.26 -12.56 -6.90
C THR A 76 -1.82 -13.96 -6.70
N SER A 77 -3.13 -14.08 -6.48
CA SER A 77 -3.80 -15.38 -6.40
C SER A 77 -3.76 -16.17 -7.71
N SER A 78 -3.61 -15.48 -8.84
CA SER A 78 -3.59 -16.09 -10.18
C SER A 78 -2.19 -16.31 -10.75
N GLY A 79 -1.14 -15.83 -10.08
CA GLY A 79 0.23 -16.01 -10.56
C GLY A 79 1.17 -14.91 -10.15
N ARG A 80 2.34 -14.88 -10.79
CA ARG A 80 3.41 -13.93 -10.53
C ARG A 80 3.69 -13.11 -11.77
N TYR A 81 3.97 -11.84 -11.55
CA TYR A 81 4.29 -10.88 -12.59
C TYR A 81 5.53 -10.09 -12.20
N LEU A 82 6.11 -9.37 -13.14
CA LEU A 82 7.23 -8.47 -12.88
C LEU A 82 6.73 -7.02 -12.86
N ALA A 83 7.08 -6.28 -11.83
CA ALA A 83 6.81 -4.86 -11.78
C ALA A 83 7.71 -4.11 -12.79
N LEU A 84 7.23 -2.98 -13.28
CA LEU A 84 7.98 -2.11 -14.19
C LEU A 84 8.89 -1.13 -13.47
N SER A 85 8.73 -1.00 -12.16
CA SER A 85 9.47 -0.08 -11.31
C SER A 85 10.20 -0.82 -10.19
N ARG A 86 11.08 -0.09 -9.50
CA ARG A 86 11.76 -0.61 -8.32
C ARG A 86 10.81 -0.62 -7.12
N LEU A 87 11.17 -1.39 -6.09
CA LEU A 87 10.31 -1.58 -4.93
C LEU A 87 9.94 -0.27 -4.23
N TYR A 88 10.90 0.65 -4.04
CA TYR A 88 10.63 1.94 -3.41
C TYR A 88 9.70 2.82 -4.25
N GLN A 89 9.79 2.72 -5.58
CA GLN A 89 8.89 3.45 -6.49
C GLN A 89 7.48 2.86 -6.43
N LEU A 90 7.39 1.54 -6.42
CA LEU A 90 6.11 0.84 -6.28
C LEU A 90 5.43 1.17 -4.94
N GLN A 91 6.22 1.25 -3.86
CA GLN A 91 5.71 1.65 -2.55
C GLN A 91 5.05 3.04 -2.60
N ALA A 92 5.63 3.97 -3.35
CA ALA A 92 5.07 5.31 -3.51
C ALA A 92 3.80 5.34 -4.36
N GLU A 93 3.65 4.38 -5.29
CA GLU A 93 2.47 4.26 -6.15
C GLU A 93 1.28 3.56 -5.48
N LEU A 94 1.53 2.76 -4.46
CA LEU A 94 0.50 2.00 -3.75
C LEU A 94 -0.02 2.76 -2.53
N ASP A 95 -1.31 2.58 -2.26
CA ASP A 95 -1.97 3.22 -1.11
C ASP A 95 -1.35 2.70 0.20
N PRO A 96 -0.77 3.58 1.03
CA PRO A 96 -0.15 3.17 2.30
C PRO A 96 -1.14 2.64 3.34
N GLU A 97 -2.45 2.88 3.18
CA GLU A 97 -3.46 2.27 4.03
C GLU A 97 -3.74 0.81 3.66
N ARG A 98 -3.40 0.41 2.44
CA ARG A 98 -3.62 -0.94 1.92
C ARG A 98 -2.36 -1.78 1.83
N PHE A 99 -1.20 -1.15 1.72
CA PHE A 99 0.08 -1.81 1.52
C PHE A 99 1.13 -1.30 2.50
N LEU A 100 1.90 -2.22 3.06
CA LEU A 100 2.93 -1.88 4.02
C LEU A 100 4.24 -2.56 3.68
N ARG A 101 5.33 -1.80 3.78
CA ARG A 101 6.68 -2.34 3.74
C ARG A 101 6.98 -3.09 5.04
N ILE A 102 7.36 -4.35 4.95
CA ILE A 102 7.62 -5.22 6.12
C ILE A 102 9.05 -5.71 6.21
N SER A 103 9.83 -5.48 5.16
CA SER A 103 11.27 -5.73 5.13
C SER A 103 11.90 -4.88 4.04
N ASN A 104 13.23 -4.94 3.91
CA ASN A 104 13.91 -4.23 2.83
C ASN A 104 13.49 -4.73 1.44
N SER A 105 12.92 -5.92 1.34
CA SER A 105 12.60 -6.56 0.07
C SER A 105 11.12 -6.87 -0.14
N VAL A 106 10.24 -6.60 0.84
CA VAL A 106 8.83 -7.04 0.74
C VAL A 106 7.85 -5.92 1.12
N ILE A 107 6.87 -5.74 0.25
CA ILE A 107 5.64 -4.98 0.52
C ILE A 107 4.49 -5.98 0.60
N VAL A 108 3.64 -5.90 1.61
CA VAL A 108 2.49 -6.78 1.79
C VAL A 108 1.17 -6.02 1.70
N ALA A 109 0.16 -6.65 1.12
CA ALA A 109 -1.20 -6.14 1.13
C ALA A 109 -1.89 -6.49 2.45
N ARG A 110 -2.37 -5.47 3.16
CA ARG A 110 -3.05 -5.64 4.45
C ARG A 110 -4.21 -6.63 4.36
N ALA A 111 -5.03 -6.52 3.32
CA ALA A 111 -6.21 -7.35 3.13
C ALA A 111 -5.90 -8.84 2.95
N HIS A 112 -4.68 -9.20 2.57
CA HIS A 112 -4.26 -10.57 2.34
C HIS A 112 -3.52 -11.20 3.52
N ILE A 113 -3.33 -10.48 4.63
CA ILE A 113 -2.76 -11.02 5.86
C ILE A 113 -3.86 -11.80 6.59
N GLN A 114 -3.67 -13.10 6.74
CA GLN A 114 -4.63 -13.96 7.44
C GLN A 114 -4.23 -14.23 8.89
N ARG A 115 -2.93 -14.39 9.16
CA ARG A 115 -2.41 -14.67 10.50
C ARG A 115 -1.15 -13.88 10.76
N ILE A 116 -1.01 -13.46 12.00
CA ILE A 116 0.16 -12.74 12.49
C ILE A 116 0.70 -13.54 13.69
N SER A 117 1.88 -14.14 13.54
CA SER A 117 2.50 -14.93 14.59
C SER A 117 3.72 -14.22 15.12
N PRO A 118 3.82 -13.97 16.45
CA PRO A 118 5.05 -13.45 17.03
C PRO A 118 6.21 -14.43 16.80
N ALA A 119 7.37 -13.88 16.50
CA ALA A 119 8.59 -14.63 16.31
C ALA A 119 9.69 -14.08 17.22
N LEU A 120 10.77 -14.81 17.34
CA LEU A 120 11.92 -14.40 18.16
C LEU A 120 12.59 -13.14 17.61
N SER A 121 13.24 -12.38 18.48
CA SER A 121 14.04 -11.20 18.12
C SER A 121 13.24 -10.06 17.49
N MET A 122 12.05 -9.78 18.04
CA MET A 122 11.21 -8.67 17.59
C MET A 122 10.86 -8.78 16.10
N LYS A 123 10.28 -9.90 15.73
CA LYS A 123 9.80 -10.19 14.38
C LYS A 123 8.38 -10.72 14.42
N PHE A 124 7.71 -10.69 13.30
CA PHE A 124 6.46 -11.39 13.08
C PHE A 124 6.59 -12.29 11.85
N THR A 125 5.89 -13.40 11.86
CA THR A 125 5.67 -14.23 10.68
C THR A 125 4.22 -14.07 10.25
N LEU A 126 3.99 -13.65 9.02
CA LEU A 126 2.66 -13.45 8.47
C LEU A 126 2.30 -14.66 7.60
N THR A 127 1.09 -15.16 7.78
CA THR A 127 0.49 -16.14 6.85
C THR A 127 -0.46 -15.40 5.94
N LEU A 128 -0.25 -15.54 4.65
CA LEU A 128 -1.00 -14.80 3.62
C LEU A 128 -2.15 -15.64 3.04
N SER A 129 -3.01 -15.00 2.27
CA SER A 129 -4.17 -15.64 1.65
C SER A 129 -3.81 -16.79 0.69
N ASP A 130 -2.62 -16.75 0.09
CA ASP A 130 -2.07 -17.82 -0.76
C ASP A 130 -1.31 -18.90 0.01
N LYS A 131 -1.36 -18.87 1.35
CA LYS A 131 -0.69 -19.79 2.29
C LYS A 131 0.82 -19.60 2.40
N ARG A 132 1.42 -18.66 1.68
CA ARG A 132 2.82 -18.31 1.87
C ARG A 132 3.02 -17.61 3.21
N ARG A 133 4.24 -17.73 3.73
CA ARG A 133 4.66 -17.04 4.94
C ARG A 133 5.72 -16.01 4.59
N VAL A 134 5.60 -14.82 5.16
CA VAL A 134 6.59 -13.74 5.01
C VAL A 134 6.90 -13.17 6.38
N ASP A 135 8.11 -12.67 6.55
CA ASP A 135 8.54 -12.13 7.82
C ASP A 135 8.52 -10.61 7.84
N VAL A 136 8.00 -10.06 8.92
CA VAL A 136 8.23 -8.66 9.29
C VAL A 136 9.56 -8.61 10.02
N THR A 137 10.55 -7.96 9.42
CA THR A 137 11.88 -7.90 10.02
C THR A 137 11.93 -6.90 11.18
N ARG A 138 12.97 -7.02 12.00
CA ARG A 138 13.13 -6.19 13.21
C ARG A 138 13.03 -4.70 12.94
N SER A 139 13.60 -4.22 11.83
CA SER A 139 13.57 -2.78 11.46
C SER A 139 12.16 -2.26 11.23
N PHE A 140 11.23 -3.14 10.87
CA PHE A 140 9.83 -2.79 10.56
C PHE A 140 8.85 -3.23 11.64
N TYR A 141 9.34 -3.78 12.74
CA TYR A 141 8.52 -4.36 13.80
C TYR A 141 7.54 -3.37 14.42
N TYR A 142 8.03 -2.22 14.89
CA TYR A 142 7.16 -1.21 15.53
C TYR A 142 6.22 -0.55 14.55
N THR A 143 6.68 -0.25 13.35
CA THR A 143 5.85 0.31 12.28
C THR A 143 4.70 -0.63 11.95
N PHE A 144 4.97 -1.93 11.86
CA PHE A 144 3.95 -2.95 11.60
C PHE A 144 2.94 -3.06 12.75
N LYS A 145 3.41 -3.06 14.00
CA LYS A 145 2.53 -3.10 15.17
C LYS A 145 1.56 -1.92 15.17
N GLU A 146 2.07 -0.74 14.97
CA GLU A 146 1.27 0.48 14.92
C GLU A 146 0.26 0.44 13.76
N TYR A 147 0.72 0.04 12.59
CA TYR A 147 -0.12 -0.06 11.40
C TYR A 147 -1.28 -1.04 11.58
N MET A 148 -1.04 -2.19 12.20
CA MET A 148 -2.06 -3.22 12.44
C MET A 148 -2.86 -2.98 13.72
N GLY A 149 -2.45 -2.05 14.58
CA GLY A 149 -3.11 -1.77 15.84
C GLY A 149 -2.96 -2.88 16.90
N ILE A 150 -1.83 -3.52 16.91
CA ILE A 150 -1.55 -4.66 17.82
C ILE A 150 -0.46 -4.38 18.86
#